data_c04c85940e97834ebe4890a027f3ba20
#
_entry.id   c04c85940e97834ebe4890a027f3ba20
#
_cell.length_a   1.000
_cell.length_b   1.000
_cell.length_c   1.000
_cell.angle_alpha   90.00
_cell.angle_beta   90.00
_cell.angle_gamma   90.00
#
_symmetry.space_group_name_H-M   'P 1'
#
loop_
_entity.id
_entity.type
_entity.pdbx_description
1 polymer ?
#
loop_
_entity_poly.entity_id
_entity_poly.type
_entity_poly.pdbx_seq_one_letter_code
_entity_poly.pdbx_strand_id
1 'polypeptide(L)'
;MTRQVVGKVGDFPPRTVKSFVIQDRPIMILNIDGSLRAMDGVCSHARGAFEEVLEGSVVRCSKHGAEFDARTGKNLKKPRIPFSKAADLRTYPVVIEGESVIVEI
;
A
#
# COMPACT_ATOMS: atom_id res chain seq x y z
N MET A 1 -14.29 14.73 0.88
CA MET A 1 -13.16 13.95 0.36
C MET A 1 -11.96 14.86 0.21
N THR A 2 -10.83 14.48 0.76
CA THR A 2 -9.62 15.29 0.74
C THR A 2 -8.64 14.74 -0.29
N ARG A 3 -8.00 15.64 -1.03
CA ARG A 3 -6.98 15.28 -2.01
C ARG A 3 -5.63 15.74 -1.48
N GLN A 4 -4.65 14.85 -1.48
CA GLN A 4 -3.32 15.12 -0.99
C GLN A 4 -2.28 14.77 -2.03
N VAL A 5 -1.44 15.75 -2.39
CA VAL A 5 -0.29 15.48 -3.26
C VAL A 5 0.78 14.79 -2.42
N VAL A 6 1.22 13.61 -2.85
CA VAL A 6 2.21 12.81 -2.14
C VAL A 6 3.59 12.84 -2.80
N GLY A 7 3.67 13.34 -4.01
CA GLY A 7 4.94 13.45 -4.72
C GLY A 7 4.73 13.53 -6.22
N LYS A 8 5.80 13.24 -6.95
CA LYS A 8 5.79 13.20 -8.41
C LYS A 8 5.87 11.74 -8.87
N VAL A 9 5.41 11.48 -10.09
CA VAL A 9 5.44 10.14 -10.66
C VAL A 9 6.83 9.51 -10.58
N GLY A 10 7.89 10.28 -10.85
CA GLY A 10 9.27 9.80 -10.79
C GLY A 10 9.75 9.43 -9.40
N ASP A 11 9.04 9.82 -8.35
CA ASP A 11 9.39 9.46 -6.97
C ASP A 11 8.98 8.03 -6.63
N PHE A 12 8.23 7.36 -7.49
CA PHE A 12 7.69 6.03 -7.26
C PHE A 12 8.15 5.07 -8.35
N PRO A 13 9.41 4.59 -8.29
CA PRO A 13 9.91 3.64 -9.29
C PRO A 13 9.11 2.34 -9.29
N PRO A 14 9.12 1.58 -10.41
CA PRO A 14 8.42 0.30 -10.48
C PRO A 14 8.82 -0.65 -9.35
N ARG A 15 7.84 -1.40 -8.85
CA ARG A 15 7.99 -2.41 -7.80
C ARG A 15 8.36 -1.84 -6.43
N THR A 16 8.19 -0.55 -6.21
CA THR A 16 8.48 0.05 -4.91
C THR A 16 7.20 0.30 -4.12
N VAL A 17 7.36 0.33 -2.81
CA VAL A 17 6.33 0.65 -1.84
C VAL A 17 6.86 1.78 -0.97
N LYS A 18 6.16 2.90 -0.92
CA LYS A 18 6.51 4.02 -0.04
C LYS A 18 5.36 4.35 0.88
N SER A 19 5.68 4.55 2.15
CA SER A 19 4.68 4.83 3.18
C SER A 19 4.67 6.30 3.55
N PHE A 20 3.47 6.82 3.76
CA PHE A 20 3.22 8.20 4.15
C PHE A 20 2.18 8.23 5.25
N VAL A 21 2.14 9.33 5.99
CA VAL A 21 1.05 9.61 6.93
C VAL A 21 0.23 10.77 6.36
N ILE A 22 -1.03 10.50 6.05
CA ILE A 22 -1.96 11.48 5.49
C ILE A 22 -3.16 11.58 6.41
N GLN A 23 -3.38 12.75 7.00
CA GLN A 23 -4.47 12.97 7.97
C GLN A 23 -4.47 11.91 9.08
N ASP A 24 -3.30 11.71 9.69
CA ASP A 24 -3.08 10.72 10.75
C ASP A 24 -3.30 9.26 10.33
N ARG A 25 -3.42 8.99 9.04
CA ARG A 25 -3.57 7.62 8.52
C ARG A 25 -2.29 7.19 7.83
N PRO A 26 -1.72 6.04 8.20
CA PRO A 26 -0.63 5.45 7.44
C PRO A 26 -1.19 4.95 6.10
N ILE A 27 -0.61 5.43 5.02
CA ILE A 27 -1.00 5.06 3.65
C ILE A 27 0.25 4.74 2.87
N MET A 28 0.24 3.63 2.12
CA MET A 28 1.35 3.30 1.24
C MET A 28 0.98 3.52 -0.21
N ILE A 29 1.96 3.95 -0.99
CA ILE A 29 1.84 4.11 -2.43
C ILE A 29 2.69 3.03 -3.07
N LEU A 30 2.09 2.26 -3.98
CA LEU A 30 2.74 1.15 -4.65
C LEU A 30 2.77 1.41 -6.15
N ASN A 31 3.87 1.04 -6.79
CA ASN A 31 3.95 1.07 -8.25
C ASN A 31 3.97 -0.37 -8.76
N ILE A 32 2.89 -0.77 -9.43
CA ILE A 32 2.76 -2.09 -10.04
C ILE A 32 2.88 -1.90 -11.55
N ASP A 33 4.06 -2.16 -12.09
CA ASP A 33 4.33 -2.08 -13.53
C ASP A 33 3.85 -0.75 -14.17
N GLY A 34 4.08 0.36 -13.47
CA GLY A 34 3.70 1.70 -13.92
C GLY A 34 2.34 2.17 -13.43
N SER A 35 1.55 1.30 -12.82
CA SER A 35 0.26 1.67 -12.23
C SER A 35 0.44 2.02 -10.75
N LEU A 36 0.12 3.24 -10.38
CA LEU A 36 0.22 3.68 -8.99
C LEU A 36 -1.06 3.36 -8.24
N ARG A 37 -0.91 2.75 -7.07
CA ARG A 37 -2.01 2.37 -6.19
C ARG A 37 -1.76 2.91 -4.79
N ALA A 38 -2.83 3.18 -4.05
CA ALA A 38 -2.75 3.62 -2.66
C ALA A 38 -3.64 2.74 -1.80
N MET A 39 -3.12 2.34 -0.65
CA MET A 39 -3.89 1.55 0.30
C MET A 39 -3.34 1.73 1.71
N ASP A 40 -4.05 1.20 2.71
CA ASP A 40 -3.59 1.29 4.09
C ASP A 40 -2.16 0.81 4.22
N GLY A 41 -1.33 1.61 4.89
CA GLY A 41 0.10 1.35 5.05
C GLY A 41 0.45 0.60 6.33
N VAL A 42 -0.52 0.08 7.04
CA VAL A 42 -0.33 -0.71 8.24
C VAL A 42 -0.99 -2.05 8.06
N CYS A 43 -0.28 -3.12 8.41
CA CYS A 43 -0.84 -4.46 8.34
C CYS A 43 -2.07 -4.54 9.26
N SER A 44 -3.17 -5.02 8.71
CA SER A 44 -4.46 -5.05 9.39
C SER A 44 -4.49 -5.94 10.62
N HIS A 45 -3.51 -6.84 10.79
CA HIS A 45 -3.52 -7.75 11.93
C HIS A 45 -2.64 -7.28 13.09
N ALA A 46 -1.56 -6.51 12.88
CA ALA A 46 -0.59 -6.25 13.94
C ALA A 46 0.22 -4.97 13.77
N ARG A 47 -0.28 -3.96 13.08
CA ARG A 47 0.44 -2.70 12.84
C ARG A 47 1.88 -2.89 12.37
N GLY A 48 2.13 -3.94 11.60
CA GLY A 48 3.44 -4.17 11.00
C GLY A 48 3.66 -3.27 9.80
N ALA A 49 4.93 -3.01 9.49
CA ALA A 49 5.30 -2.29 8.28
C ALA A 49 5.32 -3.24 7.09
N PHE A 50 5.10 -2.69 5.89
CA PHE A 50 5.21 -3.46 4.66
C PHE A 50 6.62 -3.41 4.10
N GLU A 51 7.01 -4.44 3.37
CA GLU A 51 8.28 -4.46 2.67
C GLU A 51 8.27 -3.40 1.58
N GLU A 52 9.43 -2.80 1.33
CA GLU A 52 9.55 -1.67 0.40
C GLU A 52 9.59 -2.09 -1.06
N VAL A 53 9.62 -3.37 -1.35
CA VAL A 53 9.69 -3.92 -2.71
C VAL A 53 8.58 -4.93 -2.89
N LEU A 54 7.91 -4.85 -4.05
CA LEU A 54 6.86 -5.79 -4.41
C LEU A 54 7.46 -7.05 -5.02
N GLU A 55 6.85 -8.20 -4.72
CA GLU A 55 7.08 -9.44 -5.46
C GLU A 55 5.93 -9.62 -6.44
N GLY A 56 6.16 -9.24 -7.70
CA GLY A 56 5.08 -9.22 -8.68
C GLY A 56 4.00 -8.23 -8.28
N SER A 57 2.79 -8.73 -8.05
CA SER A 57 1.67 -7.91 -7.58
C SER A 57 1.32 -8.17 -6.11
N VAL A 58 2.29 -8.65 -5.32
CA VAL A 58 2.10 -8.98 -3.91
C VAL A 58 2.89 -8.01 -3.04
N VAL A 59 2.23 -7.46 -2.02
CA VAL A 59 2.87 -6.68 -0.95
C VAL A 59 2.83 -7.50 0.33
N ARG A 60 3.96 -7.55 1.03
CA ARG A 60 4.11 -8.39 2.21
C ARG A 60 4.35 -7.57 3.46
N CYS A 61 3.65 -7.93 4.54
CA CYS A 61 3.93 -7.40 5.86
C CYS A 61 5.25 -8.01 6.36
N SER A 62 6.21 -7.18 6.74
CA SER A 62 7.53 -7.64 7.19
C SER A 62 7.50 -8.35 8.53
N LYS A 63 6.46 -8.12 9.35
CA LYS A 63 6.42 -8.63 10.71
C LYS A 63 6.04 -10.10 10.79
N HIS A 64 4.96 -10.51 10.11
CA HIS A 64 4.47 -11.89 10.21
C HIS A 64 4.21 -12.53 8.83
N GLY A 65 4.63 -11.89 7.77
CA GLY A 65 4.55 -12.48 6.43
C GLY A 65 3.16 -12.52 5.82
N ALA A 66 2.19 -11.78 6.34
CA ALA A 66 0.90 -11.65 5.69
C ALA A 66 1.07 -11.02 4.32
N GLU A 67 0.37 -11.54 3.31
CA GLU A 67 0.48 -11.07 1.94
C GLU A 67 -0.84 -10.54 1.43
N PHE A 68 -0.77 -9.47 0.66
CA PHE A 68 -1.94 -8.80 0.10
C PHE A 68 -1.73 -8.54 -1.38
N ASP A 69 -2.84 -8.58 -2.12
CA ASP A 69 -2.82 -8.20 -3.53
C ASP A 69 -2.59 -6.69 -3.63
N ALA A 70 -1.48 -6.31 -4.27
CA ALA A 70 -1.12 -4.90 -4.41
C ALA A 70 -2.09 -4.12 -5.33
N ARG A 71 -2.95 -4.80 -6.08
CA ARG A 71 -3.94 -4.16 -6.93
C ARG A 71 -5.25 -3.88 -6.20
N THR A 72 -5.64 -4.75 -5.30
CA THR A 72 -6.97 -4.71 -4.68
C THR A 72 -6.96 -4.55 -3.17
N GLY A 73 -5.82 -4.82 -2.52
CA GLY A 73 -5.73 -4.86 -1.07
C GLY A 73 -6.23 -6.15 -0.45
N LYS A 74 -6.65 -7.11 -1.27
CA LYS A 74 -7.20 -8.37 -0.77
C LYS A 74 -6.13 -9.20 -0.08
N ASN A 75 -6.45 -9.75 1.09
CA ASN A 75 -5.54 -10.63 1.81
C ASN A 75 -5.38 -11.95 1.06
N LEU A 76 -4.16 -12.29 0.70
CA LEU A 76 -3.82 -13.50 -0.05
C LEU A 76 -3.25 -14.58 0.85
N LYS A 77 -2.55 -14.20 1.92
CA LYS A 77 -1.92 -15.14 2.83
C LYS A 77 -2.04 -14.63 4.25
N LYS A 78 -2.49 -15.49 5.14
CA LYS A 78 -2.64 -15.17 6.56
C LYS A 78 -1.27 -14.97 7.22
N PRO A 79 -1.21 -14.20 8.32
CA PRO A 79 0.01 -14.11 9.12
C PRO A 79 0.43 -15.49 9.63
N ARG A 80 1.73 -15.66 9.87
CA ARG A 80 2.30 -16.90 10.35
C ARG A 80 2.11 -17.10 11.86
N ILE A 81 1.03 -16.61 12.40
CA ILE A 81 0.67 -16.77 13.80
C ILE A 81 -0.59 -17.62 13.86
N PRO A 82 -0.61 -18.72 14.64
CA PRO A 82 -1.80 -19.56 14.77
C PRO A 82 -3.02 -18.74 15.19
N PHE A 83 -4.16 -19.01 14.57
CA PHE A 83 -5.45 -18.36 14.84
C PHE A 83 -5.50 -16.87 14.54
N SER A 84 -4.48 -16.32 13.87
CA SER A 84 -4.50 -14.93 13.42
C SER A 84 -5.20 -14.80 12.08
N LYS A 85 -5.83 -13.64 11.88
CA LYS A 85 -6.47 -13.27 10.62
C LYS A 85 -6.00 -11.90 10.20
N ALA A 86 -6.04 -11.63 8.92
CA ALA A 86 -5.82 -10.29 8.39
C ALA A 86 -7.01 -9.91 7.51
N ALA A 87 -7.58 -8.74 7.77
CA ALA A 87 -8.62 -8.20 6.91
C ALA A 87 -7.98 -7.62 5.64
N ASP A 88 -8.76 -7.49 4.57
CA ASP A 88 -8.30 -6.83 3.37
C ASP A 88 -7.92 -5.38 3.67
N LEU A 89 -6.94 -4.87 2.95
CA LEU A 89 -6.52 -3.48 3.11
C LEU A 89 -7.48 -2.57 2.37
N ARG A 90 -7.82 -1.44 3.00
CA ARG A 90 -8.61 -0.41 2.36
C ARG A 90 -7.79 0.26 1.27
N THR A 91 -8.40 0.50 0.10
CA THR A 91 -7.75 1.18 -1.01
C THR A 91 -8.28 2.60 -1.16
N TYR A 92 -7.46 3.46 -1.77
CA TYR A 92 -7.79 4.87 -1.99
C TYR A 92 -7.53 5.22 -3.46
N PRO A 93 -8.37 6.06 -4.06
CA PRO A 93 -8.14 6.49 -5.44
C PRO A 93 -6.82 7.26 -5.58
N VAL A 94 -6.13 7.01 -6.68
CA VAL A 94 -4.92 7.77 -7.05
C VAL A 94 -5.22 8.48 -8.37
N VAL A 95 -4.95 9.78 -8.38
CA VAL A 95 -5.12 10.61 -9.56
C VAL A 95 -3.77 11.22 -9.92
N ILE A 96 -3.44 11.21 -11.21
CA ILE A 96 -2.21 11.84 -11.70
C ILE A 96 -2.60 13.06 -12.50
N GLU A 97 -2.10 14.22 -12.06
CA GLU A 97 -2.30 15.49 -12.77
C GLU A 97 -0.93 16.04 -13.16
N GLY A 98 -0.61 16.03 -14.46
CA GLY A 98 0.73 16.33 -14.91
C GLY A 98 1.70 15.29 -14.36
N GLU A 99 2.64 15.72 -13.52
CA GLU A 99 3.57 14.83 -12.84
C GLU A 99 3.18 14.57 -11.39
N SER A 100 2.14 15.22 -10.89
CA SER A 100 1.74 15.13 -9.49
C SER A 100 0.93 13.87 -9.22
N VAL A 101 1.29 13.16 -8.16
CA VAL A 101 0.56 12.00 -7.67
C VAL A 101 -0.31 12.45 -6.51
N ILE A 102 -1.61 12.25 -6.64
CA ILE A 102 -2.62 12.73 -5.69
C ILE A 102 -3.40 11.54 -5.16
N VAL A 103 -3.54 11.47 -3.85
CA VAL A 103 -4.37 10.45 -3.19
C VAL A 103 -5.64 11.10 -2.69
N GLU A 104 -6.77 10.45 -2.92
CA GLU A 104 -8.08 10.90 -2.43
C GLU A 104 -8.49 10.07 -1.22
N ILE A 105 -8.69 10.76 -0.12
CA ILE A 105 -9.05 10.12 1.15
C ILE A 105 -10.42 10.58 1.59
#